data_1f282c558023b421b362604d8cc048b6
#
_entry.id   1f282c558023b421b362604d8cc048b6
#
_cell.length_a   1.000
_cell.length_b   1.000
_cell.length_c   1.000
_cell.angle_alpha   90.00
_cell.angle_beta   90.00
_cell.angle_gamma   90.00
#
_symmetry.space_group_name_H-M   'P 1'
#
loop_
_entity.id
_entity.type
_entity.pdbx_description
1 polymer ?
#
loop_
_entity_poly.entity_id
_entity_poly.type
_entity_poly.pdbx_seq_one_letter_code
_entity_poly.pdbx_strand_id
1 'polypeptide(L)'
;AEMLRKGKITNTELTFKHKAGDGLYDLSEEYESNGTMRFMGLAVILNFLLKTNRFVPIDEVETSIHYELLAYFLKVFLANSEGTSQMLLTTHDINLLNEDFIRRDTIWFTDKDELGETKVVRLSNLGLHKNLSPYNAYKQGKLVKLPFLGSQYINLND
;
A
#
# COMPACT_ATOMS: atom_id res chain seq x y z
N ALA A 1 -31.12 5.13 5.43
CA ALA A 1 -32.24 4.61 6.25
C ALA A 1 -33.61 5.11 5.69
N GLU A 2 -33.69 6.33 5.20
CA GLU A 2 -34.94 6.89 4.66
C GLU A 2 -35.27 6.38 3.24
N MET A 3 -34.27 6.07 2.41
CA MET A 3 -34.46 5.45 1.10
C MET A 3 -35.01 4.03 1.18
N LEU A 4 -34.59 3.24 2.18
CA LEU A 4 -35.11 1.91 2.41
C LEU A 4 -36.60 1.91 2.85
N ARG A 5 -37.05 2.97 3.53
CA ARG A 5 -38.46 3.13 3.92
C ARG A 5 -39.41 3.40 2.75
N LYS A 6 -38.91 3.92 1.61
CA LYS A 6 -39.72 4.22 0.42
C LYS A 6 -39.73 3.13 -0.64
N GLY A 7 -39.07 1.97 -0.39
CA GLY A 7 -39.07 0.83 -1.31
C GLY A 7 -38.45 1.15 -2.68
N LYS A 8 -37.70 2.22 -2.85
CA LYS A 8 -36.97 2.55 -4.07
C LYS A 8 -35.56 1.96 -3.99
N ILE A 9 -35.33 0.87 -4.70
CA ILE A 9 -33.98 0.36 -4.97
C ILE A 9 -33.46 1.18 -6.14
N THR A 10 -32.40 1.98 -5.91
CA THR A 10 -31.69 2.69 -6.98
C THR A 10 -30.42 1.91 -7.26
N ASN A 11 -30.32 1.30 -8.44
CA ASN A 11 -29.03 0.79 -8.93
C ASN A 11 -28.18 1.98 -9.36
N THR A 12 -27.01 2.10 -8.80
CA THR A 12 -26.01 3.09 -9.23
C THR A 12 -24.90 2.32 -9.91
N GLU A 13 -24.70 2.54 -11.18
CA GLU A 13 -23.56 2.02 -11.94
C GLU A 13 -22.46 3.06 -12.00
N LEU A 14 -21.22 2.61 -11.75
CA LEU A 14 -20.05 3.43 -11.91
C LEU A 14 -19.49 3.21 -13.31
N THR A 15 -19.26 4.31 -14.03
CA THR A 15 -18.73 4.29 -15.40
C THR A 15 -17.48 5.13 -15.48
N PHE A 16 -16.45 4.59 -16.11
CA PHE A 16 -15.15 5.24 -16.31
C PHE A 16 -15.03 5.73 -17.75
N LYS A 17 -14.52 6.95 -17.93
CA LYS A 17 -14.25 7.51 -19.24
C LYS A 17 -12.79 7.31 -19.62
N HIS A 18 -12.55 6.53 -20.65
CA HIS A 18 -11.23 6.28 -21.19
C HIS A 18 -11.00 7.04 -22.48
N LYS A 19 -9.81 7.62 -22.63
CA LYS A 19 -9.37 8.23 -23.88
C LYS A 19 -8.57 7.21 -24.68
N ALA A 20 -9.01 6.93 -25.92
CA ALA A 20 -8.27 6.10 -26.87
C ALA A 20 -8.24 6.79 -28.23
N GLY A 21 -7.05 7.17 -28.69
CA GLY A 21 -6.88 8.05 -29.85
C GLY A 21 -7.59 9.38 -29.64
N ASP A 22 -8.45 9.77 -30.60
CA ASP A 22 -9.24 11.01 -30.54
C ASP A 22 -10.63 10.80 -29.90
N GLY A 23 -10.96 9.58 -29.46
CA GLY A 23 -12.27 9.23 -28.90
C GLY A 23 -12.26 9.08 -27.38
N LEU A 24 -13.46 9.24 -26.79
CA LEU A 24 -13.76 8.90 -25.41
C LEU A 24 -14.68 7.68 -25.39
N TYR A 25 -14.40 6.71 -24.54
CA TYR A 25 -15.18 5.49 -24.37
C TYR A 25 -15.61 5.38 -22.91
N ASP A 26 -16.86 4.98 -22.72
CA ASP A 26 -17.39 4.66 -21.40
C ASP A 26 -17.20 3.17 -21.14
N LEU A 27 -16.62 2.83 -19.99
CA LEU A 27 -16.41 1.47 -19.54
C LEU A 27 -17.07 1.30 -18.18
N SER A 28 -17.91 0.28 -18.02
CA SER A 28 -18.53 -0.05 -16.73
C SER A 28 -17.47 -0.60 -15.77
N GLU A 29 -17.67 -0.40 -14.45
CA GLU A 29 -16.76 -0.85 -13.40
C GLU A 29 -16.45 -2.35 -13.48
N GLU A 30 -17.36 -3.19 -13.97
CA GLU A 30 -17.17 -4.64 -14.12
C GLU A 30 -16.10 -5.02 -15.15
N TYR A 31 -15.78 -4.11 -16.08
CA TYR A 31 -14.74 -4.29 -17.10
C TYR A 31 -13.44 -3.56 -16.76
N GLU A 32 -13.41 -2.83 -15.66
CA GLU A 32 -12.20 -2.15 -15.22
C GLU A 32 -11.17 -3.10 -14.60
N SER A 33 -9.91 -2.68 -14.69
CA SER A 33 -8.84 -3.43 -14.02
C SER A 33 -8.94 -3.30 -12.49
N ASN A 34 -8.53 -4.36 -11.78
CA ASN A 34 -8.42 -4.30 -10.32
C ASN A 34 -7.50 -3.15 -9.86
N GLY A 35 -6.46 -2.83 -10.65
CA GLY A 35 -5.56 -1.72 -10.37
C GLY A 35 -6.26 -0.36 -10.43
N THR A 36 -7.09 -0.12 -11.45
CA THR A 36 -7.90 1.10 -11.57
C THR A 36 -8.85 1.24 -10.39
N MET A 37 -9.57 0.17 -10.05
CA MET A 37 -10.50 0.16 -8.92
C MET A 37 -9.78 0.39 -7.59
N ARG A 38 -8.63 -0.24 -7.38
CA ARG A 38 -7.81 -0.04 -6.18
C ARG A 38 -7.31 1.40 -6.07
N PHE A 39 -6.79 1.97 -7.17
CA PHE A 39 -6.31 3.35 -7.19
C PHE A 39 -7.43 4.35 -6.93
N MET A 40 -8.61 4.14 -7.49
CA MET A 40 -9.80 4.96 -7.21
C MET A 40 -10.15 4.90 -5.71
N GLY A 41 -10.16 3.71 -5.11
CA GLY A 41 -10.39 3.55 -3.66
C GLY A 41 -9.36 4.33 -2.82
N LEU A 42 -8.08 4.25 -3.17
CA LEU A 42 -7.02 5.02 -2.50
C LEU A 42 -7.20 6.54 -2.70
N ALA A 43 -7.63 6.98 -3.89
CA ALA A 43 -7.90 8.41 -4.14
C ALA A 43 -9.06 8.95 -3.28
N VAL A 44 -10.10 8.14 -3.05
CA VAL A 44 -11.19 8.48 -2.14
C VAL A 44 -10.69 8.59 -0.69
N ILE A 45 -9.88 7.63 -0.24
CA ILE A 45 -9.25 7.66 1.10
C ILE A 45 -8.36 8.88 1.25
N LEU A 46 -7.55 9.20 0.23
CA LEU A 46 -6.70 10.38 0.23
C LEU A 46 -7.51 11.68 0.38
N ASN A 47 -8.54 11.85 -0.44
CA ASN A 47 -9.42 13.02 -0.36
C ASN A 47 -10.09 13.14 1.03
N PHE A 48 -10.48 12.01 1.63
CA PHE A 48 -11.02 11.97 2.98
C PHE A 48 -9.98 12.40 4.03
N LEU A 49 -8.77 11.86 3.96
CA LEU A 49 -7.67 12.18 4.89
C LEU A 49 -7.23 13.65 4.78
N LEU A 50 -7.19 14.21 3.56
CA LEU A 50 -6.80 15.62 3.36
C LEU A 50 -7.85 16.61 3.86
N LYS A 51 -9.11 16.19 4.02
CA LYS A 51 -10.21 17.05 4.47
C LYS A 51 -10.62 16.87 5.94
N THR A 52 -10.07 15.86 6.60
CA THR A 52 -10.52 15.50 7.96
C THR A 52 -9.31 15.14 8.83
N ASN A 53 -9.50 15.21 10.16
CA ASN A 53 -8.49 14.80 11.13
C ASN A 53 -8.75 13.33 11.51
N ARG A 54 -8.25 12.40 10.74
CA ARG A 54 -8.55 10.97 10.91
C ARG A 54 -7.29 10.10 10.86
N PHE A 55 -7.41 8.95 11.50
CA PHE A 55 -6.47 7.85 11.39
C PHE A 55 -7.09 6.75 10.52
N VAL A 56 -6.36 6.31 9.49
CA VAL A 56 -6.80 5.25 8.58
C VAL A 56 -5.72 4.17 8.48
N PRO A 57 -5.98 2.94 8.95
CA PRO A 57 -5.14 1.78 8.65
C PRO A 57 -5.50 1.21 7.27
N ILE A 58 -4.49 0.84 6.48
CA ILE A 58 -4.66 0.16 5.19
C ILE A 58 -3.71 -1.04 5.16
N ASP A 59 -4.29 -2.23 5.04
CA ASP A 59 -3.54 -3.46 4.97
C ASP A 59 -3.22 -3.82 3.52
N GLU A 60 -1.98 -4.33 3.30
CA GLU A 60 -1.46 -4.69 1.98
C GLU A 60 -1.78 -3.62 0.92
N VAL A 61 -1.29 -2.41 1.17
CA VAL A 61 -1.63 -1.23 0.36
C VAL A 61 -1.25 -1.38 -1.11
N GLU A 62 -0.23 -2.17 -1.42
CA GLU A 62 0.27 -2.48 -2.77
C GLU A 62 -0.62 -3.44 -3.56
N THR A 63 -1.58 -4.13 -2.94
CA THR A 63 -2.40 -5.13 -3.62
C THR A 63 -3.06 -4.56 -4.87
N SER A 64 -2.79 -5.18 -6.01
CA SER A 64 -3.33 -4.82 -7.33
C SER A 64 -2.97 -3.41 -7.84
N ILE A 65 -2.00 -2.74 -7.24
CA ILE A 65 -1.57 -1.40 -7.69
C ILE A 65 -0.09 -1.43 -8.10
N HIS A 66 0.23 -0.70 -9.16
CA HIS A 66 1.63 -0.53 -9.59
C HIS A 66 2.39 0.33 -8.57
N TYR A 67 3.64 -0.05 -8.27
CA TYR A 67 4.50 0.65 -7.32
C TYR A 67 4.54 2.17 -7.51
N GLU A 68 4.69 2.64 -8.75
CA GLU A 68 4.75 4.08 -9.05
C GLU A 68 3.48 4.84 -8.63
N LEU A 69 2.31 4.20 -8.78
CA LEU A 69 1.04 4.80 -8.35
C LEU A 69 0.93 4.82 -6.82
N LEU A 70 1.44 3.79 -6.15
CA LEU A 70 1.50 3.76 -4.69
C LEU A 70 2.45 4.83 -4.15
N ALA A 71 3.67 4.93 -4.71
CA ALA A 71 4.63 5.95 -4.33
C ALA A 71 4.06 7.37 -4.57
N TYR A 72 3.37 7.58 -5.69
CA TYR A 72 2.69 8.85 -5.98
C TYR A 72 1.59 9.17 -4.96
N PHE A 73 0.74 8.19 -4.61
CA PHE A 73 -0.28 8.34 -3.59
C PHE A 73 0.31 8.81 -2.25
N LEU A 74 1.39 8.16 -1.81
CA LEU A 74 2.09 8.52 -0.57
C LEU A 74 2.71 9.92 -0.64
N LYS A 75 3.35 10.28 -1.77
CA LYS A 75 3.90 11.63 -2.00
C LYS A 75 2.83 12.70 -1.91
N VAL A 76 1.67 12.48 -2.54
CA VAL A 76 0.55 13.43 -2.50
C VAL A 76 0.03 13.60 -1.08
N PHE A 77 -0.13 12.51 -0.33
CA PHE A 77 -0.55 12.60 1.08
C PHE A 77 0.45 13.40 1.91
N LEU A 78 1.74 13.05 1.86
CA LEU A 78 2.77 13.70 2.68
C LEU A 78 2.98 15.18 2.31
N ALA A 79 2.80 15.54 1.05
CA ALA A 79 2.96 16.92 0.59
C ALA A 79 1.77 17.82 0.93
N ASN A 80 0.58 17.26 1.08
CA ASN A 80 -0.66 18.04 1.26
C ASN A 80 -1.32 17.82 2.63
N SER A 81 -0.82 16.89 3.44
CA SER A 81 -1.31 16.70 4.80
C SER A 81 -0.82 17.83 5.71
N GLU A 82 -1.75 18.51 6.36
CA GLU A 82 -1.43 19.55 7.35
C GLU A 82 -1.02 18.96 8.72
N GLY A 83 -0.65 17.68 8.75
CA GLY A 83 -0.17 16.99 9.96
C GLY A 83 -1.25 16.55 10.94
N THR A 84 -2.52 16.67 10.57
CA THR A 84 -3.66 16.32 11.43
C THR A 84 -4.20 14.92 11.18
N SER A 85 -4.03 14.40 9.97
CA SER A 85 -4.42 13.04 9.60
C SER A 85 -3.22 12.09 9.63
N GLN A 86 -3.48 10.81 9.89
CA GLN A 86 -2.47 9.76 9.96
C GLN A 86 -2.89 8.54 9.15
N MET A 87 -1.90 7.89 8.52
CA MET A 87 -2.08 6.58 7.91
C MET A 87 -1.15 5.57 8.57
N LEU A 88 -1.65 4.36 8.78
CA LEU A 88 -0.84 3.18 9.07
C LEU A 88 -0.98 2.22 7.90
N LEU A 89 0.14 1.90 7.26
CA LEU A 89 0.16 1.03 6.08
C LEU A 89 0.93 -0.24 6.39
N THR A 90 0.41 -1.39 5.99
CA THR A 90 1.22 -2.60 5.85
C THR A 90 1.54 -2.83 4.38
N THR A 91 2.71 -3.38 4.10
CA THR A 91 3.16 -3.67 2.73
C THR A 91 4.26 -4.70 2.70
N HIS A 92 4.30 -5.50 1.64
CA HIS A 92 5.41 -6.38 1.29
C HIS A 92 6.31 -5.76 0.21
N ASP A 93 5.97 -4.59 -0.31
CA ASP A 93 6.77 -3.92 -1.35
C ASP A 93 7.97 -3.18 -0.76
N ILE A 94 9.10 -3.87 -0.77
CA ILE A 94 10.38 -3.35 -0.26
C ILE A 94 10.92 -2.17 -1.08
N ASN A 95 10.40 -1.89 -2.29
CA ASN A 95 10.85 -0.77 -3.09
C ASN A 95 10.58 0.57 -2.39
N LEU A 96 9.56 0.63 -1.54
CA LEU A 96 9.29 1.80 -0.70
C LEU A 96 10.47 2.17 0.22
N LEU A 97 11.38 1.24 0.53
CA LEU A 97 12.59 1.51 1.31
C LEU A 97 13.64 2.34 0.54
N ASN A 98 13.47 2.53 -0.78
CA ASN A 98 14.32 3.39 -1.61
C ASN A 98 13.81 4.82 -1.71
N GLU A 99 12.60 5.09 -1.21
CA GLU A 99 12.00 6.41 -1.35
C GLU A 99 12.53 7.39 -0.31
N ASP A 100 13.18 8.46 -0.76
CA ASP A 100 13.78 9.48 0.10
C ASP A 100 12.76 10.31 0.90
N PHE A 101 11.51 10.37 0.43
CA PHE A 101 10.44 11.08 1.11
C PHE A 101 9.88 10.30 2.31
N ILE A 102 10.17 9.00 2.45
CA ILE A 102 9.74 8.17 3.58
C ILE A 102 10.82 8.21 4.67
N ARG A 103 10.49 8.76 5.80
CA ARG A 103 11.42 8.89 6.93
C ARG A 103 11.67 7.54 7.59
N ARG A 104 12.92 7.26 7.95
CA ARG A 104 13.32 6.00 8.62
C ARG A 104 12.62 5.76 9.96
N ASP A 105 12.20 6.80 10.64
CA ASP A 105 11.49 6.71 11.92
C ASP A 105 10.00 6.39 11.76
N THR A 106 9.47 6.42 10.53
CA THR A 106 8.11 5.97 10.23
C THR A 106 8.03 4.52 9.75
N ILE A 107 9.17 3.88 9.50
CA ILE A 107 9.26 2.51 9.00
C ILE A 107 9.42 1.54 10.17
N TRP A 108 8.58 0.51 10.18
CA TRP A 108 8.59 -0.56 11.15
C TRP A 108 8.65 -1.91 10.43
N PHE A 109 9.42 -2.83 10.97
CA PHE A 109 9.45 -4.22 10.52
C PHE A 109 8.73 -5.11 11.51
N THR A 110 7.98 -6.06 10.98
CA THR A 110 7.40 -7.16 11.75
C THR A 110 8.13 -8.44 11.39
N ASP A 111 8.52 -9.23 12.38
CA ASP A 111 9.17 -10.51 12.21
C ASP A 111 8.58 -11.52 13.18
N LYS A 112 8.60 -12.80 12.82
CA LYS A 112 8.22 -13.89 13.71
C LYS A 112 9.47 -14.62 14.19
N ASP A 113 9.56 -14.83 15.49
CA ASP A 113 10.62 -15.66 16.04
C ASP A 113 10.30 -17.16 15.91
N GLU A 114 11.21 -17.99 16.42
CA GLU A 114 11.10 -19.46 16.36
C GLU A 114 9.92 -20.02 17.17
N LEU A 115 9.38 -19.23 18.10
CA LEU A 115 8.19 -19.57 18.90
C LEU A 115 6.90 -19.05 18.26
N GLY A 116 7.00 -18.35 17.12
CA GLY A 116 5.87 -17.76 16.42
C GLY A 116 5.41 -16.42 17.00
N GLU A 117 6.15 -15.84 17.95
CA GLU A 117 5.85 -14.53 18.51
C GLU A 117 6.22 -13.42 17.51
N THR A 118 5.32 -12.45 17.36
CA THR A 118 5.57 -11.30 16.48
C THR A 118 6.38 -10.23 17.20
N LYS A 119 7.52 -9.89 16.62
CA LYS A 119 8.37 -8.77 17.05
C LYS A 119 8.19 -7.60 16.11
N VAL A 120 8.09 -6.39 16.68
CA VAL A 120 7.96 -5.15 15.92
C VAL A 120 9.15 -4.26 16.22
N VAL A 121 9.92 -3.90 15.18
CA VAL A 121 11.16 -3.13 15.33
C VAL A 121 11.16 -1.93 14.39
N ARG A 122 11.45 -0.74 14.93
CA ARG A 122 11.56 0.48 14.13
C ARG A 122 12.92 0.50 13.41
N LEU A 123 12.92 0.87 12.12
CA LEU A 123 14.14 0.97 11.32
C LEU A 123 15.20 1.89 11.96
N SER A 124 14.79 3.02 12.54
CA SER A 124 15.70 3.95 13.22
C SER A 124 16.43 3.33 14.42
N ASN A 125 15.88 2.27 15.04
CA ASN A 125 16.46 1.60 16.21
C ASN A 125 17.45 0.49 15.84
N LEU A 126 17.52 0.12 14.56
CA LEU A 126 18.42 -0.94 14.07
C LEU A 126 19.88 -0.47 13.85
N GLY A 127 20.19 0.78 14.20
CA GLY A 127 21.57 1.30 14.12
C GLY A 127 22.14 1.40 12.69
N LEU A 128 21.28 1.40 11.67
CA LEU A 128 21.72 1.49 10.29
C LEU A 128 22.38 2.85 10.03
N HIS A 129 23.63 2.84 9.56
CA HIS A 129 24.36 4.06 9.23
C HIS A 129 23.58 4.92 8.23
N LYS A 130 23.64 6.25 8.37
CA LYS A 130 22.84 7.20 7.55
C LYS A 130 23.04 7.01 6.04
N ASN A 131 24.24 6.64 5.61
CA ASN A 131 24.60 6.49 4.19
C ASN A 131 24.27 5.09 3.64
N LEU A 132 23.77 4.14 4.45
CA LEU A 132 23.39 2.83 3.97
C LEU A 132 21.92 2.85 3.53
N SER A 133 21.68 2.31 2.33
CA SER A 133 20.32 2.13 1.83
C SER A 133 19.56 1.11 2.67
N PRO A 134 18.37 1.45 3.22
CA PRO A 134 17.52 0.50 3.91
C PRO A 134 17.11 -0.68 3.02
N TYR A 135 16.84 -0.44 1.74
CA TYR A 135 16.53 -1.47 0.75
C TYR A 135 17.66 -2.51 0.62
N ASN A 136 18.90 -2.04 0.44
CA ASN A 136 20.05 -2.94 0.31
C ASN A 136 20.32 -3.70 1.63
N ALA A 137 20.16 -3.05 2.77
CA ALA A 137 20.30 -3.69 4.07
C ALA A 137 19.23 -4.76 4.31
N TYR A 138 17.99 -4.52 3.89
CA TYR A 138 16.91 -5.51 3.92
C TYR A 138 17.24 -6.72 3.04
N LYS A 139 17.61 -6.51 1.78
CA LYS A 139 17.96 -7.60 0.84
C LYS A 139 19.16 -8.45 1.31
N GLN A 140 20.02 -7.88 2.12
CA GLN A 140 21.15 -8.58 2.74
C GLN A 140 20.80 -9.28 4.07
N GLY A 141 19.52 -9.26 4.48
CA GLY A 141 19.07 -9.86 5.75
C GLY A 141 19.60 -9.17 7.00
N LYS A 142 20.07 -7.91 6.88
CA LYS A 142 20.64 -7.15 8.01
C LYS A 142 19.59 -6.49 8.90
N LEU A 143 18.36 -6.37 8.43
CA LEU A 143 17.29 -5.68 9.16
C LEU A 143 16.32 -6.66 9.81
N VAL A 144 15.95 -7.72 9.10
CA VAL A 144 15.05 -8.78 9.53
C VAL A 144 15.50 -10.11 8.93
N LYS A 145 15.04 -11.22 9.48
CA LYS A 145 15.27 -12.54 8.86
C LYS A 145 14.50 -12.60 7.55
N LEU A 146 15.19 -12.92 6.46
CA LEU A 146 14.52 -13.18 5.19
C LEU A 146 13.90 -14.58 5.19
N PRO A 147 12.80 -14.81 4.45
CA PRO A 147 12.21 -16.13 4.29
C PRO A 147 13.25 -17.13 3.77
N PHE A 148 13.30 -18.30 4.39
CA PHE A 148 14.12 -19.40 3.89
C PHE A 148 13.37 -20.05 2.71
N LEU A 149 13.93 -19.95 1.51
CA LEU A 149 13.26 -20.42 0.30
C LEU A 149 13.47 -21.92 0.02
N GLY A 150 14.33 -22.58 0.80
CA GLY A 150 14.64 -23.99 0.60
C GLY A 150 15.40 -24.28 -0.68
N SER A 151 15.37 -25.55 -1.12
CA SER A 151 15.94 -25.97 -2.42
C SER A 151 14.99 -25.68 -3.57
N GLN A 152 15.53 -25.22 -4.70
CA GLN A 152 14.77 -25.10 -5.96
C GLN A 152 14.51 -26.47 -6.63
N TYR A 153 15.16 -27.52 -6.16
CA TYR A 153 14.99 -28.88 -6.67
C TYR A 153 14.01 -29.64 -5.79
N ILE A 154 12.96 -30.17 -6.41
CA ILE A 154 11.99 -31.03 -5.78
C ILE A 154 12.45 -32.49 -5.96
N ASN A 155 12.65 -33.19 -4.87
CA ASN A 155 12.90 -34.63 -4.93
C ASN A 155 11.55 -35.33 -5.04
N LEU A 156 11.24 -35.87 -6.24
CA LEU A 156 9.96 -36.53 -6.52
C LEU A 156 9.96 -38.03 -6.11
N ASN A 157 11.04 -38.48 -5.48
CA ASN A 157 11.23 -39.91 -5.13
C ASN A 157 11.03 -40.21 -3.63
N ASP A 158 10.49 -39.29 -2.85
CA ASP A 158 10.10 -39.47 -1.44
C ASP A 158 8.59 -39.70 -1.29
#